data_31a52319c87fef3945966940042e6e4b
#
_entry.id   31a52319c87fef3945966940042e6e4b
#
_cell.length_a   1.000
_cell.length_b   1.000
_cell.length_c   1.000
_cell.angle_alpha   90.00
_cell.angle_beta   90.00
_cell.angle_gamma   90.00
#
_symmetry.space_group_name_H-M   'P 1'
#
loop_
_entity.id
_entity.type
_entity.pdbx_description
1 polymer ?
#
loop_
_entity_poly.entity_id
_entity_poly.type
_entity_poly.pdbx_seq_one_letter_code
_entity_poly.pdbx_strand_id
1 'polypeptide(L)'
;SSFIDERDLCDLDAAETAMQNRAFYDVTLKNFATPWTNRDQTVFAPLNDYTATVIGMVRDDVPFNTALSADLVYVSNAGGLPAYSAANNDHYAQAETRGIDLKATLVSRQQSALLGIPAAATAGLMTTRASSEAFFIDGTNRAMFRFTLMNHLCRDLEQVQDTQLPPDRIRQDVSR
;
A
#
# COMPACT_ATOMS: atom_id res chain seq x y z
N SER A 1 0.93 27.85 -21.11
CA SER A 1 1.02 28.28 -19.71
C SER A 1 -0.36 28.10 -19.10
N SER A 2 -0.53 27.09 -18.26
CA SER A 2 -1.74 26.93 -17.48
C SER A 2 -1.72 28.02 -16.40
N PHE A 3 -2.73 28.87 -16.41
CA PHE A 3 -2.98 29.78 -15.30
C PHE A 3 -3.44 28.91 -14.11
N ILE A 4 -2.64 28.89 -13.04
CA ILE A 4 -3.07 28.37 -11.74
C ILE A 4 -4.03 29.40 -11.16
N ASP A 5 -5.27 29.03 -10.86
CA ASP A 5 -6.28 29.88 -10.23
C ASP A 5 -5.87 30.18 -8.77
N GLU A 6 -6.28 31.34 -8.22
CA GLU A 6 -6.04 31.66 -6.80
C GLU A 6 -6.63 30.61 -5.85
N ARG A 7 -7.71 29.92 -6.24
CA ARG A 7 -8.28 28.81 -5.49
C ARG A 7 -7.34 27.60 -5.44
N ASP A 8 -6.72 27.28 -6.57
CA ASP A 8 -5.74 26.18 -6.65
C ASP A 8 -4.53 26.45 -5.74
N LEU A 9 -4.10 27.72 -5.62
CA LEU A 9 -3.01 28.12 -4.71
C LEU A 9 -3.42 27.97 -3.24
N CYS A 10 -4.63 28.35 -2.85
CA CYS A 10 -5.13 28.15 -1.49
C CYS A 10 -5.25 26.68 -1.13
N ASP A 11 -5.68 25.84 -2.06
CA ASP A 11 -5.79 24.40 -1.85
C ASP A 11 -4.42 23.73 -1.71
N LEU A 12 -3.41 24.20 -2.47
CA LEU A 12 -2.03 23.74 -2.33
C LEU A 12 -1.43 24.13 -0.97
N ASP A 13 -1.61 25.38 -0.53
CA ASP A 13 -1.13 25.84 0.77
C ASP A 13 -1.78 25.06 1.92
N ALA A 14 -3.06 24.76 1.81
CA ALA A 14 -3.77 23.95 2.81
C ALA A 14 -3.25 22.51 2.84
N ALA A 15 -3.00 21.91 1.68
CA ALA A 15 -2.43 20.57 1.57
C ALA A 15 -1.00 20.52 2.15
N GLU A 16 -0.15 21.50 1.81
CA GLU A 16 1.20 21.59 2.36
C GLU A 16 1.18 21.77 3.89
N THR A 17 0.27 22.59 4.40
CA THR A 17 0.08 22.77 5.85
C THR A 17 -0.33 21.45 6.52
N ALA A 18 -1.27 20.71 5.94
CA ALA A 18 -1.69 19.41 6.45
C ALA A 18 -0.53 18.40 6.48
N MET A 19 0.30 18.40 5.44
CA MET A 19 1.49 17.52 5.33
C MET A 19 2.59 17.87 6.34
N GLN A 20 2.57 19.04 6.98
CA GLN A 20 3.48 19.32 8.11
C GLN A 20 3.11 18.52 9.37
N ASN A 21 1.84 18.15 9.53
CA ASN A 21 1.36 17.44 10.70
C ASN A 21 1.58 15.93 10.56
N ARG A 22 2.19 15.29 11.58
CA ARG A 22 2.37 13.84 11.60
C ARG A 22 1.05 13.06 11.47
N ALA A 23 -0.07 13.60 11.98
CA ALA A 23 -1.38 12.95 11.89
C ALA A 23 -1.83 12.74 10.44
N PHE A 24 -1.36 13.55 9.49
CA PHE A 24 -1.60 13.31 8.07
C PHE A 24 -1.05 11.96 7.63
N TYR A 25 0.12 11.58 8.10
CA TYR A 25 0.78 10.29 7.76
C TYR A 25 0.26 9.14 8.63
N ASP A 26 0.19 9.36 9.95
CA ASP A 26 -0.13 8.32 10.92
C ASP A 26 -1.62 7.92 10.90
N VAL A 27 -2.51 8.83 10.48
CA VAL A 27 -3.96 8.61 10.49
C VAL A 27 -4.56 8.74 9.09
N THR A 28 -4.41 9.89 8.44
CA THR A 28 -5.12 10.15 7.17
C THR A 28 -4.63 9.22 6.06
N LEU A 29 -3.34 9.21 5.78
CA LEU A 29 -2.77 8.33 4.74
C LEU A 29 -2.86 6.85 5.14
N LYS A 30 -2.68 6.53 6.42
CA LYS A 30 -2.86 5.16 6.91
C LYS A 30 -4.27 4.68 6.60
N ASN A 31 -5.31 5.43 6.95
CA ASN A 31 -6.69 5.06 6.70
C ASN A 31 -7.05 5.06 5.20
N PHE A 32 -6.41 5.90 4.41
CA PHE A 32 -6.59 5.92 2.95
C PHE A 32 -6.01 4.66 2.28
N ALA A 33 -4.81 4.24 2.66
CA ALA A 33 -4.11 3.13 2.01
C ALA A 33 -4.49 1.75 2.59
N THR A 34 -4.88 1.67 3.87
CA THR A 34 -5.16 0.38 4.54
C THR A 34 -6.23 -0.46 3.83
N PRO A 35 -7.35 0.08 3.30
CA PRO A 35 -8.33 -0.70 2.55
C PRO A 35 -7.76 -1.44 1.33
N TRP A 36 -6.66 -0.95 0.76
CA TRP A 36 -6.02 -1.60 -0.39
C TRP A 36 -5.24 -2.86 -0.01
N THR A 37 -5.05 -3.11 1.28
CA THR A 37 -4.20 -4.17 1.80
C THR A 37 -4.98 -5.36 2.36
N ASN A 38 -6.31 -5.32 2.28
CA ASN A 38 -7.15 -6.37 2.83
C ASN A 38 -8.40 -6.59 2.00
N ARG A 39 -8.92 -7.82 2.02
CA ARG A 39 -10.06 -8.24 1.19
C ARG A 39 -11.38 -7.61 1.62
N ASP A 40 -11.50 -7.26 2.90
CA ASP A 40 -12.71 -6.62 3.45
C ASP A 40 -12.72 -5.11 3.19
N GLN A 41 -11.65 -4.57 2.62
CA GLN A 41 -11.46 -3.14 2.34
C GLN A 41 -11.72 -2.27 3.57
N THR A 42 -11.40 -2.78 4.75
CA THR A 42 -11.57 -2.06 6.02
C THR A 42 -10.37 -1.18 6.34
N VAL A 43 -10.63 -0.05 6.99
CA VAL A 43 -9.60 0.84 7.55
C VAL A 43 -9.01 0.31 8.87
N PHE A 44 -9.63 -0.72 9.47
CA PHE A 44 -9.25 -1.26 10.77
C PHE A 44 -8.16 -2.33 10.71
N ALA A 45 -7.73 -2.72 9.51
CA ALA A 45 -6.58 -3.59 9.40
C ALA A 45 -5.31 -2.90 9.96
N PRO A 46 -4.39 -3.66 10.60
CA PRO A 46 -3.19 -3.09 11.18
C PRO A 46 -2.29 -2.45 10.12
N LEU A 47 -1.48 -1.48 10.56
CA LEU A 47 -0.38 -0.96 9.74
C LEU A 47 0.47 -2.13 9.23
N ASN A 48 0.86 -2.07 7.97
CA ASN A 48 1.64 -3.11 7.31
C ASN A 48 2.62 -2.51 6.29
N ASP A 49 3.44 -3.35 5.68
CA ASP A 49 4.48 -2.94 4.73
C ASP A 49 3.94 -2.21 3.49
N TYR A 50 2.79 -2.63 2.98
CA TYR A 50 2.14 -1.95 1.86
C TYR A 50 1.73 -0.53 2.25
N THR A 51 0.94 -0.40 3.33
CA THR A 51 0.47 0.90 3.84
C THR A 51 1.64 1.83 4.18
N ALA A 52 2.65 1.31 4.89
CA ALA A 52 3.85 2.09 5.23
C ALA A 52 4.61 2.54 3.99
N THR A 53 4.65 1.71 2.93
CA THR A 53 5.31 2.07 1.67
C THR A 53 4.55 3.18 0.94
N VAL A 54 3.22 3.13 0.88
CA VAL A 54 2.42 4.23 0.33
C VAL A 54 2.66 5.54 1.11
N ILE A 55 2.66 5.47 2.45
CA ILE A 55 2.93 6.63 3.30
C ILE A 55 4.33 7.21 3.01
N GLY A 56 5.34 6.35 2.94
CA GLY A 56 6.71 6.76 2.67
C GLY A 56 6.89 7.37 1.28
N MET A 57 6.25 6.79 0.26
CA MET A 57 6.27 7.34 -1.11
C MET A 57 5.67 8.74 -1.17
N VAL A 58 4.53 8.97 -0.51
CA VAL A 58 3.90 10.30 -0.45
C VAL A 58 4.78 11.29 0.31
N ARG A 59 5.37 10.88 1.43
CA ARG A 59 6.24 11.76 2.23
C ARG A 59 7.48 12.21 1.45
N ASP A 60 8.09 11.29 0.70
CA ASP A 60 9.36 11.51 0.01
C ASP A 60 9.19 11.94 -1.45
N ASP A 61 7.95 12.26 -1.85
CA ASP A 61 7.59 12.67 -3.22
C ASP A 61 8.10 11.67 -4.29
N VAL A 62 8.04 10.37 -3.96
CA VAL A 62 8.42 9.31 -4.91
C VAL A 62 7.34 9.21 -5.99
N PRO A 63 7.69 9.24 -7.29
CA PRO A 63 6.72 9.16 -8.37
C PRO A 63 5.80 7.95 -8.23
N PHE A 64 4.50 8.18 -8.04
CA PHE A 64 3.54 7.11 -7.71
C PHE A 64 3.30 6.14 -8.87
N ASN A 65 3.64 6.52 -10.10
CA ASN A 65 3.64 5.61 -11.25
C ASN A 65 4.69 4.48 -11.12
N THR A 66 5.61 4.57 -10.17
CA THR A 66 6.59 3.50 -9.85
C THR A 66 6.08 2.52 -8.78
N ALA A 67 4.91 2.78 -8.19
CA ALA A 67 4.38 2.00 -7.06
C ALA A 67 4.25 0.50 -7.34
N LEU A 68 4.03 0.11 -8.60
CA LEU A 68 3.88 -1.29 -9.01
C LEU A 68 5.15 -1.88 -9.65
N SER A 69 6.26 -1.16 -9.65
CA SER A 69 7.49 -1.62 -10.32
C SER A 69 8.78 -1.34 -9.55
N ALA A 70 8.76 -0.42 -8.58
CA ALA A 70 9.96 -0.06 -7.84
C ALA A 70 10.40 -1.20 -6.90
N ASP A 71 11.71 -1.42 -6.81
CA ASP A 71 12.32 -2.26 -5.77
C ASP A 71 12.39 -1.47 -4.46
N LEU A 72 11.24 -1.25 -3.83
CA LEU A 72 11.08 -0.31 -2.74
C LEU A 72 10.11 -0.83 -1.68
N VAL A 73 10.49 -0.71 -0.43
CA VAL A 73 9.62 -0.87 0.74
C VAL A 73 10.06 0.14 1.81
N TYR A 74 9.12 0.63 2.60
CA TYR A 74 9.43 1.52 3.72
C TYR A 74 9.29 0.77 5.04
N VAL A 75 10.32 0.90 5.87
CA VAL A 75 10.39 0.34 7.23
C VAL A 75 10.68 1.45 8.23
N SER A 76 10.21 1.31 9.46
CA SER A 76 10.56 2.27 10.51
C SER A 76 11.96 2.00 11.06
N ASN A 77 12.75 3.05 11.25
CA ASN A 77 14.05 2.98 11.93
C ASN A 77 13.96 3.27 13.43
N ALA A 78 12.75 3.35 13.99
CA ALA A 78 12.56 3.59 15.41
C ALA A 78 13.17 2.46 16.26
N GLY A 79 13.90 2.85 17.30
CA GLY A 79 14.58 1.89 18.17
C GLY A 79 13.60 0.95 18.90
N GLY A 80 14.02 -0.29 19.10
CA GLY A 80 13.29 -1.31 19.84
C GLY A 80 12.09 -1.94 19.10
N LEU A 81 11.93 -1.68 17.81
CA LEU A 81 11.02 -2.44 16.96
C LEU A 81 11.66 -3.77 16.55
N PRO A 82 10.88 -4.84 16.37
CA PRO A 82 11.37 -6.05 15.70
C PRO A 82 11.91 -5.72 14.31
N ALA A 83 12.85 -6.49 13.82
CA ALA A 83 13.27 -6.37 12.43
C ALA A 83 12.09 -6.66 11.49
N TYR A 84 12.09 -6.05 10.30
CA TYR A 84 11.16 -6.40 9.24
C TYR A 84 11.26 -7.90 8.92
N SER A 85 10.11 -8.52 8.72
CA SER A 85 10.01 -9.95 8.38
C SER A 85 8.98 -10.17 7.27
N ALA A 86 9.31 -11.02 6.31
CA ALA A 86 8.33 -11.51 5.33
C ALA A 86 7.33 -12.50 5.93
N ALA A 87 7.62 -13.07 7.11
CA ALA A 87 6.82 -14.11 7.74
C ALA A 87 5.73 -13.57 8.68
N ASN A 88 5.87 -12.33 9.17
CA ASN A 88 4.92 -11.73 10.12
C ASN A 88 4.86 -10.20 9.99
N ASN A 89 3.87 -9.59 10.65
CA ASN A 89 3.65 -8.15 10.66
C ASN A 89 4.16 -7.44 11.93
N ASP A 90 4.97 -8.09 12.74
CA ASP A 90 5.31 -7.61 14.09
C ASP A 90 5.96 -6.24 14.09
N HIS A 91 6.81 -5.97 13.09
CA HIS A 91 7.46 -4.67 12.91
C HIS A 91 6.45 -3.52 12.85
N TYR A 92 5.46 -3.63 11.99
CA TYR A 92 4.47 -2.57 11.76
C TYR A 92 3.38 -2.55 12.82
N ALA A 93 2.93 -3.71 13.27
CA ALA A 93 1.94 -3.81 14.35
C ALA A 93 2.46 -3.18 15.65
N GLN A 94 3.73 -3.41 15.98
CA GLN A 94 4.35 -2.76 17.14
C GLN A 94 4.60 -1.26 16.91
N ALA A 95 4.97 -0.85 15.70
CA ALA A 95 5.09 0.57 15.38
C ALA A 95 3.76 1.30 15.60
N GLU A 96 2.66 0.74 15.14
CA GLU A 96 1.30 1.28 15.35
C GLU A 96 0.92 1.29 16.83
N THR A 97 1.07 0.16 17.53
CA THR A 97 0.72 0.05 18.96
C THR A 97 1.48 1.04 19.84
N ARG A 98 2.74 1.32 19.50
CA ARG A 98 3.59 2.28 20.21
C ARG A 98 3.40 3.72 19.76
N GLY A 99 2.52 3.99 18.78
CA GLY A 99 2.28 5.31 18.23
C GLY A 99 3.55 5.94 17.63
N ILE A 100 4.36 5.15 16.93
CA ILE A 100 5.59 5.64 16.30
C ILE A 100 5.24 6.68 15.23
N ASP A 101 5.98 7.76 15.19
CA ASP A 101 5.84 8.81 14.18
C ASP A 101 6.33 8.30 12.81
N LEU A 102 5.38 7.98 11.92
CA LEU A 102 5.71 7.46 10.59
C LEU A 102 6.36 8.52 9.70
N LYS A 103 5.98 9.79 9.89
CA LYS A 103 6.61 10.89 9.16
C LYS A 103 8.11 10.96 9.43
N ALA A 104 8.50 10.82 10.70
CA ALA A 104 9.88 10.98 11.13
C ALA A 104 10.73 9.70 10.93
N THR A 105 10.12 8.51 11.03
CA THR A 105 10.87 7.26 11.21
C THR A 105 10.86 6.32 10.01
N LEU A 106 9.95 6.48 9.06
CA LEU A 106 9.97 5.63 7.87
C LEU A 106 11.23 5.91 7.04
N VAL A 107 11.89 4.85 6.60
CA VAL A 107 13.06 4.91 5.72
C VAL A 107 12.88 3.93 4.57
N SER A 108 13.29 4.34 3.39
CA SER A 108 13.26 3.50 2.19
C SER A 108 14.31 2.39 2.28
N ARG A 109 13.96 1.21 1.80
CA ARG A 109 14.83 0.04 1.66
C ARG A 109 14.56 -0.65 0.34
N GLN A 110 15.56 -1.34 -0.19
CA GLN A 110 15.37 -2.25 -1.31
C GLN A 110 14.62 -3.49 -0.84
N GLN A 111 13.46 -3.72 -1.43
CA GLN A 111 12.62 -4.88 -1.13
C GLN A 111 13.35 -6.18 -1.44
N SER A 112 14.06 -6.23 -2.57
CA SER A 112 14.86 -7.39 -2.98
C SER A 112 15.91 -7.77 -1.91
N ALA A 113 16.57 -6.79 -1.33
CA ALA A 113 17.57 -7.03 -0.29
C ALA A 113 16.95 -7.55 1.01
N LEU A 114 15.78 -7.03 1.40
CA LEU A 114 15.09 -7.46 2.62
C LEU A 114 14.44 -8.84 2.49
N LEU A 115 13.92 -9.17 1.29
CA LEU A 115 13.24 -10.43 1.03
C LEU A 115 14.16 -11.53 0.51
N GLY A 116 15.40 -11.20 0.13
CA GLY A 116 16.34 -12.13 -0.49
C GLY A 116 15.89 -12.62 -1.87
N ILE A 117 15.16 -11.80 -2.62
CA ILE A 117 14.69 -12.11 -3.98
C ILE A 117 15.44 -11.28 -5.03
N PRO A 118 15.53 -11.75 -6.29
CA PRO A 118 16.12 -10.94 -7.34
C PRO A 118 15.39 -9.61 -7.53
N ALA A 119 16.09 -8.50 -7.74
CA ALA A 119 15.48 -7.20 -7.98
C ALA A 119 14.49 -7.21 -9.16
N ALA A 120 14.77 -8.02 -10.19
CA ALA A 120 13.86 -8.20 -11.33
C ALA A 120 12.55 -8.93 -10.99
N ALA A 121 12.44 -9.51 -9.79
CA ALA A 121 11.24 -10.19 -9.31
C ALA A 121 10.38 -9.29 -8.40
N THR A 122 10.83 -8.06 -8.12
CA THR A 122 10.03 -7.11 -7.35
C THR A 122 9.00 -6.42 -8.24
N ALA A 123 7.82 -6.17 -7.69
CA ALA A 123 6.71 -5.47 -8.33
C ALA A 123 6.12 -4.42 -7.36
N GLY A 124 7.00 -3.69 -6.67
CA GLY A 124 6.63 -2.64 -5.74
C GLY A 124 5.63 -3.11 -4.67
N LEU A 125 4.52 -2.40 -4.55
CA LEU A 125 3.46 -2.72 -3.57
C LEU A 125 2.91 -4.13 -3.71
N MET A 126 2.92 -4.71 -4.92
CA MET A 126 2.34 -6.04 -5.18
C MET A 126 3.20 -7.18 -4.63
N THR A 127 4.47 -6.97 -4.37
CA THR A 127 5.37 -7.94 -3.74
C THR A 127 5.58 -7.69 -2.25
N THR A 128 4.82 -6.81 -1.63
CA THR A 128 4.78 -6.66 -0.18
C THR A 128 4.16 -7.88 0.48
N ARG A 129 4.53 -8.13 1.75
CA ARG A 129 3.96 -9.21 2.55
C ARG A 129 2.43 -9.10 2.66
N ALA A 130 1.91 -7.90 2.94
CA ALA A 130 0.48 -7.67 3.10
C ALA A 130 -0.30 -7.99 1.83
N SER A 131 0.19 -7.57 0.66
CA SER A 131 -0.42 -7.92 -0.61
C SER A 131 -0.40 -9.43 -0.86
N SER A 132 0.72 -10.07 -0.58
CA SER A 132 0.87 -11.53 -0.76
C SER A 132 -0.06 -12.31 0.16
N GLU A 133 -0.15 -11.93 1.44
CA GLU A 133 -1.02 -12.58 2.41
C GLU A 133 -2.50 -12.46 2.03
N ALA A 134 -2.95 -11.25 1.72
CA ALA A 134 -4.36 -10.99 1.43
C ALA A 134 -4.83 -11.61 0.10
N PHE A 135 -3.99 -11.62 -0.92
CA PHE A 135 -4.42 -11.89 -2.29
C PHE A 135 -3.82 -13.16 -2.91
N PHE A 136 -2.70 -13.67 -2.38
CA PHE A 136 -2.11 -14.93 -2.83
C PHE A 136 -2.31 -16.07 -1.84
N ILE A 137 -2.10 -15.85 -0.54
CA ILE A 137 -2.25 -16.91 0.48
C ILE A 137 -3.72 -17.14 0.77
N ASP A 138 -4.46 -16.06 1.10
CA ASP A 138 -5.88 -16.12 1.43
C ASP A 138 -6.80 -15.85 0.23
N GLY A 139 -6.24 -15.76 -0.95
CA GLY A 139 -6.91 -15.45 -2.19
C GLY A 139 -6.47 -16.31 -3.36
N THR A 140 -6.82 -15.87 -4.55
CA THR A 140 -6.43 -16.47 -5.82
C THR A 140 -5.72 -15.42 -6.68
N ASN A 141 -5.02 -15.86 -7.74
CA ASN A 141 -4.44 -14.94 -8.74
C ASN A 141 -5.49 -13.95 -9.30
N ARG A 142 -6.75 -14.34 -9.32
CA ARG A 142 -7.86 -13.49 -9.76
C ARG A 142 -8.22 -12.45 -8.72
N ALA A 143 -8.18 -12.80 -7.44
CA ALA A 143 -8.33 -11.82 -6.36
C ALA A 143 -7.25 -10.75 -6.48
N MET A 144 -5.97 -11.14 -6.66
CA MET A 144 -4.88 -10.22 -6.90
C MET A 144 -5.14 -9.33 -8.12
N PHE A 145 -5.55 -9.90 -9.24
CA PHE A 145 -5.83 -9.15 -10.46
C PHE A 145 -6.98 -8.16 -10.26
N ARG A 146 -8.10 -8.60 -9.66
CA ARG A 146 -9.24 -7.74 -9.37
C ARG A 146 -8.85 -6.57 -8.47
N PHE A 147 -8.17 -6.83 -7.35
CA PHE A 147 -7.76 -5.78 -6.42
C PHE A 147 -6.74 -4.81 -7.02
N THR A 148 -5.85 -5.30 -7.88
CA THR A 148 -4.94 -4.44 -8.64
C THR A 148 -5.71 -3.48 -9.54
N LEU A 149 -6.71 -3.97 -10.27
CA LEU A 149 -7.56 -3.13 -11.11
C LEU A 149 -8.34 -2.10 -10.27
N MET A 150 -8.94 -2.53 -9.17
CA MET A 150 -9.74 -1.65 -8.31
C MET A 150 -8.88 -0.55 -7.67
N ASN A 151 -7.77 -0.93 -7.05
CA ASN A 151 -6.95 -0.02 -6.26
C ASN A 151 -6.08 0.92 -7.10
N HIS A 152 -5.66 0.49 -8.29
CA HIS A 152 -4.70 1.27 -9.09
C HIS A 152 -5.26 1.78 -10.41
N LEU A 153 -6.34 1.20 -10.92
CA LEU A 153 -6.96 1.60 -12.19
C LEU A 153 -8.42 2.04 -12.06
N CYS A 154 -8.96 2.06 -10.84
CA CYS A 154 -10.37 2.41 -10.57
C CYS A 154 -11.35 1.61 -11.43
N ARG A 155 -11.07 0.34 -11.68
CA ARG A 155 -11.88 -0.58 -12.49
C ARG A 155 -12.16 -1.87 -11.73
N ASP A 156 -13.41 -2.34 -11.76
CA ASP A 156 -13.73 -3.70 -11.32
C ASP A 156 -13.81 -4.66 -12.52
N LEU A 157 -13.51 -5.93 -12.28
CA LEU A 157 -13.72 -6.99 -13.28
C LEU A 157 -15.15 -7.04 -13.78
N GLU A 158 -16.13 -6.75 -12.92
CA GLU A 158 -17.55 -6.69 -13.30
C GLU A 158 -17.84 -5.63 -14.36
N GLN A 159 -17.03 -4.59 -14.45
CA GLN A 159 -17.17 -3.53 -15.45
C GLN A 159 -16.55 -3.87 -16.81
N VAL A 160 -15.66 -4.86 -16.85
CA VAL A 160 -14.92 -5.26 -18.06
C VAL A 160 -15.31 -6.65 -18.56
N GLN A 161 -16.18 -7.37 -17.82
CA GLN A 161 -16.66 -8.68 -18.25
C GLN A 161 -17.67 -8.54 -19.41
N ASP A 162 -17.62 -9.48 -20.34
CA ASP A 162 -18.67 -9.64 -21.33
C ASP A 162 -19.92 -10.26 -20.65
N THR A 163 -20.95 -9.47 -20.45
CA THR A 163 -22.20 -9.92 -19.81
C THR A 163 -23.01 -10.90 -20.66
N GLN A 164 -22.64 -11.11 -21.91
CA GLN A 164 -23.26 -12.10 -22.81
C GLN A 164 -22.65 -13.49 -22.64
N LEU A 165 -21.46 -13.57 -22.06
CA LEU A 165 -20.84 -14.84 -21.70
C LEU A 165 -21.38 -15.32 -20.35
N PRO A 166 -21.65 -16.63 -20.19
CA PRO A 166 -21.97 -17.16 -18.88
C PRO A 166 -20.87 -16.79 -17.90
N PRO A 167 -21.22 -16.33 -16.68
CA PRO A 167 -20.23 -15.98 -15.69
C PRO A 167 -19.35 -17.20 -15.46
N ASP A 168 -18.07 -17.08 -15.82
CA ASP A 168 -17.12 -18.14 -15.56
C ASP A 168 -17.07 -18.33 -14.04
N ARG A 169 -17.58 -19.47 -13.59
CA ARG A 169 -17.67 -19.81 -12.17
C ARG A 169 -16.29 -20.12 -11.63
N ILE A 170 -15.60 -19.07 -11.37
CA ILE A 170 -14.31 -19.14 -10.73
C ILE A 170 -14.56 -19.45 -9.27
N ARG A 171 -14.24 -20.66 -8.86
CA ARG A 171 -14.21 -21.02 -7.45
C ARG A 171 -13.28 -20.05 -6.71
N GLN A 172 -13.85 -19.23 -5.87
CA GLN A 172 -13.09 -18.41 -4.91
C GLN A 172 -12.69 -19.22 -3.67
N ASP A 173 -13.18 -20.44 -3.58
CA ASP A 173 -12.84 -21.37 -2.49
C ASP A 173 -11.47 -22.01 -2.81
N VAL A 174 -10.46 -21.51 -2.15
CA VAL A 174 -9.09 -22.03 -2.14
C VAL A 174 -8.78 -22.80 -0.86
N SER A 175 -9.80 -23.18 -0.10
CA SER A 175 -9.63 -24.08 1.03
C SER A 175 -9.23 -25.46 0.52
N ARG A 176 -7.94 -25.66 0.31
CA ARG A 176 -7.30 -26.97 0.14
C ARG A 176 -5.92 -26.95 0.75
#